data_0b8a87ef3f42e1132b4bc526c23c7ec6
#
_entry.id   0b8a87ef3f42e1132b4bc526c23c7ec6
#
_cell.length_a   1.000
_cell.length_b   1.000
_cell.length_c   1.000
_cell.angle_alpha   90.00
_cell.angle_beta   90.00
_cell.angle_gamma   90.00
#
_symmetry.space_group_name_H-M   'P 1'
#
loop_
_entity.id
_entity.type
_entity.pdbx_description
1 polymer ?
#
loop_
_entity_poly.entity_id
_entity_poly.type
_entity_poly.pdbx_seq_one_letter_code
_entity_poly.pdbx_strand_id
1 'polypeptide(L)'
;MKNIIKMTLAAAVLGITASCTDLDVDVKSKYTEYPNDPVAIEGKMSDVYYSFRQALGNNYNRVQTFSSDEATGVSFGTDYFDKGENIHPSIHNFMSGDDPASYWTDLASGITKCNKIIEEFKETPKVAAPARLMRAFYHFILMDSYGDVPVLDHLPADNEAVVRSPRKEVAEFIEKEVKECLPDLSDKNDASTYGKPNKWMAEALLVKLYINWGVYTCGDVTKYDVATTKNSKLDECVKYCDDIIGSGLFNLNDPYRKKFMFDNGPQIKDFIYAMPYDKVSAQGLLYGRYRAFRRIDDGDTQGYYGGKMGKSCAGICAMNPEFADLFCLEGDDRNDAVLKGKVFIHDAITGEETDKPYIYKGTQLELTKTITLQEGGLATLNCGATPDGWRQGYRSIKFYPNPNEYLSLIQSPSPRDAQLSRMPSSA
;
A
#
# COMPACT_ATOMS: atom_id res chain seq x y z
N MET A 1 43.39 20.37 -63.08
CA MET A 1 42.11 20.23 -62.31
C MET A 1 41.89 18.84 -61.72
N LYS A 2 42.08 17.74 -62.44
CA LYS A 2 41.83 16.37 -61.87
C LYS A 2 42.71 15.98 -60.66
N ASN A 3 43.93 16.50 -60.55
CA ASN A 3 44.84 16.18 -59.45
C ASN A 3 44.58 17.01 -58.20
N ILE A 4 44.06 18.21 -58.33
CA ILE A 4 43.68 19.08 -57.20
C ILE A 4 42.40 18.53 -56.49
N ILE A 5 41.45 18.03 -57.27
CA ILE A 5 40.23 17.42 -56.73
C ILE A 5 40.50 16.11 -55.95
N LYS A 6 41.53 15.35 -56.42
CA LYS A 6 41.96 14.14 -55.70
C LYS A 6 42.71 14.46 -54.40
N MET A 7 43.48 15.51 -54.34
CA MET A 7 44.14 15.93 -53.09
C MET A 7 43.16 16.53 -52.08
N THR A 8 42.15 17.30 -52.51
CA THR A 8 41.11 17.82 -51.63
C THR A 8 40.22 16.72 -51.10
N LEU A 9 39.91 15.69 -51.90
CA LEU A 9 39.13 14.55 -51.42
C LEU A 9 39.91 13.69 -50.42
N ALA A 10 41.21 13.48 -50.59
CA ALA A 10 42.08 12.77 -49.67
C ALA A 10 42.26 13.52 -48.34
N ALA A 11 42.38 14.85 -48.36
CA ALA A 11 42.44 15.68 -47.16
C ALA A 11 41.12 15.70 -46.39
N ALA A 12 39.96 15.65 -47.09
CA ALA A 12 38.65 15.56 -46.43
C ALA A 12 38.39 14.21 -45.75
N VAL A 13 38.89 13.10 -46.34
CA VAL A 13 38.75 11.76 -45.73
C VAL A 13 39.70 11.60 -44.53
N LEU A 14 40.88 12.20 -44.53
CA LEU A 14 41.77 12.19 -43.36
C LEU A 14 41.30 13.10 -42.23
N GLY A 15 40.52 14.13 -42.51
CA GLY A 15 39.91 15.00 -41.48
C GLY A 15 38.72 14.36 -40.75
N ILE A 16 38.07 13.35 -41.33
CA ILE A 16 36.93 12.66 -40.74
C ILE A 16 37.36 11.53 -39.79
N THR A 17 38.59 11.03 -39.92
CA THR A 17 39.11 9.97 -39.02
C THR A 17 39.81 10.50 -37.76
N ALA A 18 39.99 11.81 -37.64
CA ALA A 18 40.59 12.44 -36.45
C ALA A 18 39.57 13.02 -35.46
N SER A 19 38.25 12.82 -35.72
CA SER A 19 37.18 13.30 -34.86
C SER A 19 36.51 12.19 -34.08
N CYS A 20 37.23 11.13 -33.79
CA CYS A 20 36.72 10.13 -32.86
C CYS A 20 37.74 9.89 -31.79
N THR A 21 37.27 10.05 -30.58
CA THR A 21 37.85 9.43 -29.43
C THR A 21 38.55 10.36 -28.46
N ASP A 22 37.76 11.13 -27.78
CA ASP A 22 37.88 11.09 -26.33
C ASP A 22 36.46 10.93 -25.76
N LEU A 23 36.02 9.69 -25.74
CA LEU A 23 34.79 9.24 -25.05
C LEU A 23 35.08 8.90 -23.58
N ASP A 24 36.25 9.22 -23.07
CA ASP A 24 36.48 9.34 -21.66
C ASP A 24 35.78 10.62 -21.19
N VAL A 25 34.44 10.47 -21.02
CA VAL A 25 33.69 11.40 -20.23
C VAL A 25 34.26 11.28 -18.83
N ASP A 26 35.13 12.25 -18.51
CA ASP A 26 35.58 12.49 -17.15
C ASP A 26 34.27 12.73 -16.33
N VAL A 27 33.66 11.65 -15.83
CA VAL A 27 32.49 11.73 -14.98
C VAL A 27 32.97 12.41 -13.71
N LYS A 28 32.90 13.72 -13.71
CA LYS A 28 33.09 14.54 -12.52
C LYS A 28 31.90 14.34 -11.58
N SER A 29 31.59 13.07 -11.28
CA SER A 29 30.78 12.73 -10.14
C SER A 29 31.57 13.14 -8.90
N LYS A 30 31.01 14.01 -8.10
CA LYS A 30 31.58 14.41 -6.81
C LYS A 30 31.82 13.21 -5.90
N TYR A 31 31.22 12.06 -6.24
CA TYR A 31 31.32 10.81 -5.51
C TYR A 31 31.59 9.67 -6.50
N THR A 32 32.74 9.05 -6.38
CA THR A 32 33.08 7.79 -7.05
C THR A 32 32.44 6.59 -6.37
N GLU A 33 32.06 6.74 -5.10
CA GLU A 33 31.29 5.80 -4.30
C GLU A 33 30.17 6.54 -3.61
N TYR A 34 29.07 5.85 -3.31
CA TYR A 34 27.98 6.42 -2.54
C TYR A 34 28.47 6.64 -1.10
N PRO A 35 28.41 7.86 -0.56
CA PRO A 35 28.91 8.11 0.77
C PRO A 35 28.14 7.27 1.80
N ASN A 36 28.84 6.72 2.79
CA ASN A 36 28.24 5.98 3.91
C ASN A 36 28.07 6.88 5.14
N ASP A 37 27.80 8.17 4.92
CA ASP A 37 27.36 9.04 5.99
C ASP A 37 25.89 8.75 6.40
N PRO A 38 25.44 9.17 7.58
CA PRO A 38 24.09 8.88 8.09
C PRO A 38 22.96 9.31 7.14
N VAL A 39 23.14 10.41 6.39
CA VAL A 39 22.12 10.93 5.45
C VAL A 39 22.02 10.02 4.22
N ALA A 40 23.18 9.59 3.69
CA ALA A 40 23.20 8.68 2.54
C ALA A 40 22.64 7.30 2.91
N ILE A 41 22.98 6.78 4.09
CA ILE A 41 22.39 5.53 4.61
C ILE A 41 20.86 5.67 4.73
N GLU A 42 20.37 6.75 5.30
CA GLU A 42 18.93 7.01 5.41
C GLU A 42 18.25 7.10 4.03
N GLY A 43 18.91 7.71 3.04
CA GLY A 43 18.43 7.77 1.66
C GLY A 43 18.28 6.38 1.03
N LYS A 44 19.27 5.49 1.22
CA LYS A 44 19.22 4.09 0.78
C LYS A 44 18.08 3.33 1.48
N MET A 45 17.96 3.51 2.79
CA MET A 45 16.94 2.84 3.60
C MET A 45 15.53 3.31 3.25
N SER A 46 15.34 4.59 2.93
CA SER A 46 14.03 5.11 2.53
C SER A 46 13.48 4.40 1.29
N ASP A 47 14.32 4.05 0.33
CA ASP A 47 13.91 3.29 -0.86
C ASP A 47 13.47 1.85 -0.51
N VAL A 48 14.10 1.25 0.50
CA VAL A 48 13.68 -0.06 1.06
C VAL A 48 12.34 0.05 1.76
N TYR A 49 12.17 1.06 2.64
CA TYR A 49 10.95 1.19 3.46
C TYR A 49 9.69 1.39 2.60
N TYR A 50 9.81 2.11 1.49
CA TYR A 50 8.66 2.53 0.69
C TYR A 50 8.47 1.76 -0.62
N SER A 51 9.17 0.66 -0.85
CA SER A 51 9.01 -0.13 -2.07
C SER A 51 7.59 -0.64 -2.28
N PHE A 52 6.85 -0.95 -1.22
CA PHE A 52 5.47 -1.42 -1.28
C PHE A 52 4.42 -0.30 -1.25
N ARG A 53 4.82 0.97 -1.10
CA ARG A 53 3.90 2.09 -0.86
C ARG A 53 2.80 2.22 -1.90
N GLN A 54 3.15 2.13 -3.18
CA GLN A 54 2.18 2.30 -4.27
C GLN A 54 1.16 1.15 -4.29
N ALA A 55 1.65 -0.08 -4.19
CA ALA A 55 0.78 -1.25 -4.15
C ALA A 55 -0.11 -1.25 -2.90
N LEU A 56 0.44 -0.93 -1.73
CA LEU A 56 -0.32 -0.79 -0.49
C LEU A 56 -1.41 0.28 -0.60
N GLY A 57 -1.08 1.42 -1.19
CA GLY A 57 -2.02 2.54 -1.34
C GLY A 57 -3.18 2.29 -2.29
N ASN A 58 -3.16 1.22 -3.06
CA ASN A 58 -4.18 0.89 -4.06
C ASN A 58 -4.53 -0.60 -4.06
N ASN A 59 -3.82 -1.38 -4.85
CA ASN A 59 -4.23 -2.72 -5.26
C ASN A 59 -4.29 -3.70 -4.08
N TYR A 60 -3.28 -3.71 -3.22
CA TYR A 60 -3.25 -4.60 -2.07
C TYR A 60 -4.46 -4.39 -1.16
N ASN A 61 -4.70 -3.16 -0.71
CA ASN A 61 -5.85 -2.86 0.15
C ASN A 61 -7.19 -3.15 -0.52
N ARG A 62 -7.29 -2.90 -1.83
CA ARG A 62 -8.50 -3.17 -2.60
C ARG A 62 -8.81 -4.67 -2.64
N VAL A 63 -7.82 -5.50 -2.99
CA VAL A 63 -7.98 -6.95 -3.03
C VAL A 63 -8.31 -7.52 -1.65
N GLN A 64 -7.57 -7.11 -0.61
CA GLN A 64 -7.84 -7.54 0.76
C GLN A 64 -9.26 -7.20 1.22
N THR A 65 -9.73 -5.99 0.90
CA THR A 65 -11.10 -5.57 1.25
C THR A 65 -12.16 -6.41 0.51
N PHE A 66 -11.98 -6.64 -0.79
CA PHE A 66 -12.98 -7.36 -1.58
C PHE A 66 -12.94 -8.87 -1.38
N SER A 67 -11.82 -9.44 -0.94
CA SER A 67 -11.72 -10.86 -0.60
C SER A 67 -12.12 -11.18 0.84
N SER A 68 -12.49 -10.16 1.62
CA SER A 68 -13.03 -10.32 2.97
C SER A 68 -14.54 -10.16 2.98
N ASP A 69 -15.16 -10.44 4.14
CA ASP A 69 -16.60 -10.21 4.36
C ASP A 69 -16.95 -8.72 4.60
N GLU A 70 -15.96 -7.81 4.52
CA GLU A 70 -16.16 -6.39 4.78
C GLU A 70 -16.98 -5.71 3.69
N ALA A 71 -16.64 -5.93 2.43
CA ALA A 71 -17.23 -5.20 1.33
C ALA A 71 -17.15 -5.94 0.00
N THR A 72 -18.10 -5.61 -0.88
CA THR A 72 -18.19 -6.10 -2.24
C THR A 72 -17.75 -5.03 -3.22
N GLY A 73 -16.96 -5.41 -4.22
CA GLY A 73 -16.55 -4.55 -5.34
C GLY A 73 -17.63 -4.45 -6.40
N VAL A 74 -18.60 -3.54 -6.23
CA VAL A 74 -19.73 -3.40 -7.16
C VAL A 74 -19.35 -2.67 -8.46
N SER A 75 -20.07 -2.97 -9.54
CA SER A 75 -20.00 -2.26 -10.81
C SER A 75 -21.29 -1.46 -11.07
N PHE A 76 -21.24 -0.51 -12.02
CA PHE A 76 -22.32 0.37 -12.35
C PHE A 76 -22.54 0.37 -13.89
N GLY A 77 -23.28 -0.60 -14.38
CA GLY A 77 -23.36 -0.87 -15.80
C GLY A 77 -22.04 -1.49 -16.30
N THR A 78 -21.38 -0.82 -17.24
CA THR A 78 -20.04 -1.22 -17.72
C THR A 78 -18.90 -0.54 -16.96
N ASP A 79 -19.21 0.43 -16.09
CA ASP A 79 -18.22 1.13 -15.27
C ASP A 79 -17.74 0.24 -14.12
N TYR A 80 -16.43 0.20 -13.92
CA TYR A 80 -15.76 -0.57 -12.88
C TYR A 80 -15.94 -2.09 -12.96
N PHE A 81 -16.35 -2.60 -14.11
CA PHE A 81 -16.36 -4.02 -14.36
C PHE A 81 -14.95 -4.62 -14.36
N ASP A 82 -13.95 -3.88 -14.86
CA ASP A 82 -12.49 -4.15 -14.83
C ASP A 82 -12.14 -5.61 -15.19
N LYS A 83 -12.87 -6.22 -16.14
CA LYS A 83 -12.72 -7.63 -16.55
C LYS A 83 -12.82 -8.67 -15.42
N GLY A 84 -13.41 -8.29 -14.29
CA GLY A 84 -13.56 -9.14 -13.12
C GLY A 84 -12.57 -8.90 -11.98
N GLU A 85 -11.57 -8.03 -12.13
CA GLU A 85 -10.55 -7.77 -11.11
C GLU A 85 -11.12 -7.39 -9.72
N ASN A 86 -12.26 -6.69 -9.68
CA ASN A 86 -12.93 -6.36 -8.42
C ASN A 86 -13.99 -7.39 -8.02
N ILE A 87 -14.53 -8.12 -9.00
CA ILE A 87 -15.66 -9.05 -8.83
C ILE A 87 -15.16 -10.39 -8.33
N HIS A 88 -14.13 -10.95 -8.96
CA HIS A 88 -13.61 -12.28 -8.62
C HIS A 88 -13.15 -12.38 -7.16
N PRO A 89 -12.41 -11.42 -6.57
CA PRO A 89 -12.14 -11.41 -5.15
C PRO A 89 -13.42 -11.39 -4.30
N SER A 90 -14.40 -10.56 -4.65
CA SER A 90 -15.64 -10.39 -3.89
C SER A 90 -16.51 -11.66 -3.83
N ILE A 91 -16.39 -12.55 -4.81
CA ILE A 91 -17.12 -13.84 -4.86
C ILE A 91 -16.21 -15.04 -4.59
N HIS A 92 -14.98 -14.80 -4.16
CA HIS A 92 -13.96 -15.80 -3.87
C HIS A 92 -13.67 -16.76 -5.05
N ASN A 93 -13.78 -16.25 -6.27
CA ASN A 93 -13.49 -16.98 -7.50
C ASN A 93 -12.28 -16.37 -8.22
N PHE A 94 -11.12 -16.46 -7.61
CA PHE A 94 -9.89 -15.89 -8.15
C PHE A 94 -9.49 -16.55 -9.47
N MET A 95 -9.19 -15.73 -10.46
CA MET A 95 -8.78 -16.14 -11.78
C MET A 95 -7.31 -15.79 -12.04
N SER A 96 -6.66 -16.55 -12.91
CA SER A 96 -5.32 -16.18 -13.38
C SER A 96 -5.40 -14.83 -14.11
N GLY A 97 -4.73 -13.83 -13.58
CA GLY A 97 -4.76 -12.46 -14.12
C GLY A 97 -5.52 -11.44 -13.25
N ASP A 98 -6.22 -11.88 -12.21
CA ASP A 98 -6.82 -10.98 -11.22
C ASP A 98 -5.77 -10.35 -10.31
N ASP A 99 -4.58 -10.96 -10.27
CA ASP A 99 -3.48 -10.46 -9.47
C ASP A 99 -3.06 -9.06 -9.96
N PRO A 100 -3.18 -8.05 -9.11
CA PRO A 100 -2.60 -6.75 -9.41
C PRO A 100 -1.08 -6.90 -9.45
N ALA A 101 -0.52 -7.15 -10.62
CA ALA A 101 0.89 -7.47 -10.87
C ALA A 101 1.88 -6.54 -10.13
N SER A 102 1.40 -5.33 -9.78
CA SER A 102 2.22 -4.33 -9.14
C SER A 102 2.71 -4.75 -7.75
N TYR A 103 1.89 -5.34 -6.88
CA TYR A 103 2.36 -5.56 -5.51
C TYR A 103 3.28 -6.77 -5.37
N TRP A 104 3.13 -7.82 -6.19
CA TRP A 104 4.15 -8.88 -6.28
C TRP A 104 5.50 -8.30 -6.68
N THR A 105 5.52 -7.52 -7.77
CA THR A 105 6.75 -6.91 -8.29
C THR A 105 7.36 -5.92 -7.30
N ASP A 106 6.54 -5.12 -6.64
CA ASP A 106 7.00 -4.15 -5.65
C ASP A 106 7.62 -4.84 -4.42
N LEU A 107 7.01 -5.95 -3.94
CA LEU A 107 7.54 -6.75 -2.85
C LEU A 107 8.85 -7.42 -3.22
N ALA A 108 8.93 -8.05 -4.39
CA ALA A 108 10.14 -8.70 -4.88
C ALA A 108 11.28 -7.69 -5.07
N SER A 109 10.97 -6.52 -5.61
CA SER A 109 11.92 -5.40 -5.72
C SER A 109 12.38 -4.92 -4.34
N GLY A 110 11.44 -4.81 -3.39
CA GLY A 110 11.74 -4.47 -2.00
C GLY A 110 12.70 -5.45 -1.34
N ILE A 111 12.45 -6.76 -1.50
CA ILE A 111 13.34 -7.83 -1.00
C ILE A 111 14.75 -7.70 -1.62
N THR A 112 14.84 -7.49 -2.93
CA THR A 112 16.12 -7.31 -3.61
C THR A 112 16.90 -6.10 -3.05
N LYS A 113 16.22 -4.99 -2.79
CA LYS A 113 16.83 -3.81 -2.16
C LYS A 113 17.27 -4.10 -0.73
N CYS A 114 16.47 -4.83 0.04
CA CYS A 114 16.86 -5.29 1.37
C CYS A 114 18.15 -6.11 1.31
N ASN A 115 18.24 -7.08 0.41
CA ASN A 115 19.42 -7.94 0.27
C ASN A 115 20.68 -7.15 -0.05
N LYS A 116 20.58 -6.11 -0.92
CA LYS A 116 21.69 -5.19 -1.22
C LYS A 116 22.19 -4.46 0.03
N ILE A 117 21.28 -3.92 0.83
CA ILE A 117 21.62 -3.21 2.07
C ILE A 117 22.23 -4.17 3.09
N ILE A 118 21.67 -5.36 3.26
CA ILE A 118 22.15 -6.36 4.21
C ILE A 118 23.58 -6.79 3.84
N GLU A 119 23.86 -7.04 2.57
CA GLU A 119 25.21 -7.39 2.12
C GLU A 119 26.19 -6.22 2.28
N GLU A 120 25.79 -5.00 1.94
CA GLU A 120 26.63 -3.80 2.08
C GLU A 120 27.00 -3.52 3.54
N PHE A 121 26.05 -3.73 4.48
CA PHE A 121 26.23 -3.41 5.90
C PHE A 121 26.30 -4.64 6.80
N LYS A 122 26.74 -5.78 6.30
CA LYS A 122 26.81 -7.05 7.05
C LYS A 122 27.67 -6.97 8.32
N GLU A 123 28.70 -6.12 8.33
CA GLU A 123 29.56 -5.87 9.48
C GLU A 123 29.00 -4.83 10.47
N THR A 124 27.83 -4.27 10.17
CA THR A 124 27.16 -3.24 10.96
C THR A 124 25.71 -3.63 11.27
N PRO A 125 25.45 -4.59 12.19
CA PRO A 125 24.12 -5.16 12.43
C PRO A 125 23.04 -4.11 12.69
N LYS A 126 23.32 -3.05 13.43
CA LYS A 126 22.36 -1.96 13.71
C LYS A 126 21.93 -1.19 12.46
N VAL A 127 22.77 -1.14 11.43
CA VAL A 127 22.42 -0.52 10.13
C VAL A 127 21.64 -1.50 9.27
N ALA A 128 21.99 -2.78 9.29
CA ALA A 128 21.34 -3.82 8.51
C ALA A 128 19.97 -4.27 9.09
N ALA A 129 19.77 -4.16 10.43
CA ALA A 129 18.58 -4.67 11.10
C ALA A 129 17.25 -4.13 10.56
N PRO A 130 17.06 -2.82 10.27
CA PRO A 130 15.84 -2.33 9.65
C PRO A 130 15.57 -2.94 8.26
N ALA A 131 16.61 -3.19 7.45
CA ALA A 131 16.46 -3.85 6.15
C ALA A 131 16.09 -5.34 6.30
N ARG A 132 16.64 -6.04 7.29
CA ARG A 132 16.27 -7.41 7.63
C ARG A 132 14.79 -7.50 8.04
N LEU A 133 14.34 -6.59 8.90
CA LEU A 133 12.93 -6.51 9.30
C LEU A 133 12.03 -6.26 8.10
N MET A 134 12.38 -5.35 7.19
CA MET A 134 11.60 -5.10 5.97
C MET A 134 11.60 -6.31 5.02
N ARG A 135 12.71 -7.05 4.92
CA ARG A 135 12.78 -8.29 4.15
C ARG A 135 11.79 -9.33 4.70
N ALA A 136 11.77 -9.50 6.02
CA ALA A 136 10.82 -10.38 6.70
C ALA A 136 9.36 -9.92 6.47
N PHE A 137 9.09 -8.62 6.58
CA PHE A 137 7.77 -8.04 6.34
C PHE A 137 7.29 -8.29 4.90
N TYR A 138 8.14 -8.09 3.89
CA TYR A 138 7.78 -8.33 2.50
C TYR A 138 7.54 -9.81 2.21
N HIS A 139 8.33 -10.71 2.81
CA HIS A 139 8.04 -12.15 2.73
C HIS A 139 6.74 -12.52 3.43
N PHE A 140 6.42 -11.88 4.56
CA PHE A 140 5.14 -12.08 5.25
C PHE A 140 3.95 -11.69 4.35
N ILE A 141 3.99 -10.53 3.71
CA ILE A 141 2.93 -10.10 2.79
C ILE A 141 2.83 -11.05 1.58
N LEU A 142 3.97 -11.50 1.00
CA LEU A 142 3.96 -12.48 -0.09
C LEU A 142 3.35 -13.81 0.36
N MET A 143 3.78 -14.35 1.49
CA MET A 143 3.28 -15.61 2.04
C MET A 143 1.79 -15.55 2.36
N ASP A 144 1.35 -14.46 2.99
CA ASP A 144 -0.05 -14.27 3.37
C ASP A 144 -0.97 -14.17 2.15
N SER A 145 -0.49 -13.53 1.07
CA SER A 145 -1.26 -13.33 -0.16
C SER A 145 -1.22 -14.53 -1.11
N TYR A 146 -0.10 -15.25 -1.21
CA TYR A 146 0.14 -16.25 -2.27
C TYR A 146 0.45 -17.66 -1.76
N GLY A 147 0.64 -17.84 -0.46
CA GLY A 147 0.97 -19.13 0.15
C GLY A 147 2.43 -19.52 -0.01
N ASP A 148 2.72 -20.52 -0.81
CA ASP A 148 4.09 -20.96 -1.10
C ASP A 148 4.78 -19.93 -2.00
N VAL A 149 5.88 -19.34 -1.51
CA VAL A 149 6.63 -18.29 -2.22
C VAL A 149 8.13 -18.53 -2.08
N PRO A 150 8.98 -17.97 -2.95
CA PRO A 150 10.41 -18.08 -2.78
C PRO A 150 10.91 -17.42 -1.49
N VAL A 151 11.83 -18.05 -0.79
CA VAL A 151 12.65 -17.40 0.24
C VAL A 151 13.87 -16.81 -0.46
N LEU A 152 13.92 -15.48 -0.48
CA LEU A 152 14.98 -14.69 -1.13
C LEU A 152 15.83 -14.03 -0.04
N ASP A 153 16.76 -14.75 0.55
CA ASP A 153 17.60 -14.30 1.66
C ASP A 153 18.95 -13.68 1.23
N HIS A 154 19.24 -13.73 -0.06
CA HIS A 154 20.44 -13.15 -0.69
C HIS A 154 20.15 -12.62 -2.10
N LEU A 155 21.13 -12.02 -2.75
CA LEU A 155 21.05 -11.66 -4.17
C LEU A 155 21.33 -12.92 -5.00
N PRO A 156 20.39 -13.38 -5.83
CA PRO A 156 20.61 -14.56 -6.66
C PRO A 156 21.82 -14.37 -7.58
N ALA A 157 22.64 -15.42 -7.71
CA ALA A 157 23.70 -15.46 -8.70
C ALA A 157 23.15 -15.60 -10.12
N ASP A 158 23.96 -15.27 -11.12
CA ASP A 158 23.60 -15.48 -12.52
C ASP A 158 23.22 -16.97 -12.74
N ASN A 159 22.02 -17.20 -13.31
CA ASN A 159 21.44 -18.52 -13.55
C ASN A 159 21.04 -19.33 -12.28
N GLU A 160 20.99 -18.73 -11.12
CA GLU A 160 20.40 -19.35 -9.95
C GLU A 160 18.89 -19.50 -10.11
N ALA A 161 18.38 -20.72 -9.92
CA ALA A 161 16.96 -20.97 -10.03
C ALA A 161 16.22 -20.50 -8.78
N VAL A 162 15.32 -19.54 -8.95
CA VAL A 162 14.40 -19.12 -7.89
C VAL A 162 13.23 -20.11 -7.83
N VAL A 163 13.11 -20.84 -6.72
CA VAL A 163 12.08 -21.87 -6.52
C VAL A 163 11.15 -21.48 -5.36
N ARG A 164 9.90 -21.94 -5.42
CA ARG A 164 8.95 -21.76 -4.32
C ARG A 164 9.36 -22.63 -3.13
N SER A 165 9.33 -22.07 -1.95
CA SER A 165 9.41 -22.77 -0.68
C SER A 165 8.00 -23.01 -0.12
N PRO A 166 7.77 -24.14 0.57
CA PRO A 166 6.53 -24.34 1.31
C PRO A 166 6.26 -23.19 2.29
N ARG A 167 5.01 -22.80 2.42
CA ARG A 167 4.57 -21.70 3.30
C ARG A 167 5.12 -21.82 4.72
N LYS A 168 5.21 -23.04 5.26
CA LYS A 168 5.82 -23.31 6.56
C LYS A 168 7.28 -22.84 6.62
N GLU A 169 8.09 -23.16 5.63
CA GLU A 169 9.49 -22.74 5.58
C GLU A 169 9.63 -21.22 5.47
N VAL A 170 8.73 -20.58 4.73
CA VAL A 170 8.66 -19.09 4.66
C VAL A 170 8.33 -18.50 6.03
N ALA A 171 7.35 -19.07 6.75
CA ALA A 171 6.99 -18.63 8.09
C ALA A 171 8.16 -18.79 9.09
N GLU A 172 8.86 -19.92 9.03
CA GLU A 172 10.07 -20.19 9.85
C GLU A 172 11.22 -19.22 9.51
N PHE A 173 11.41 -18.90 8.24
CA PHE A 173 12.37 -17.88 7.80
C PHE A 173 12.02 -16.49 8.35
N ILE A 174 10.75 -16.08 8.25
CA ILE A 174 10.28 -14.79 8.78
C ILE A 174 10.53 -14.71 10.30
N GLU A 175 10.15 -15.75 11.03
CA GLU A 175 10.40 -15.83 12.48
C GLU A 175 11.88 -15.65 12.82
N LYS A 176 12.74 -16.40 12.15
CA LYS A 176 14.19 -16.35 12.33
C LYS A 176 14.74 -14.96 12.06
N GLU A 177 14.43 -14.37 10.90
CA GLU A 177 14.89 -13.04 10.51
C GLU A 177 14.51 -11.96 11.52
N VAL A 178 13.26 -11.96 11.96
CA VAL A 178 12.76 -10.97 12.93
C VAL A 178 13.42 -11.14 14.27
N LYS A 179 13.53 -12.39 14.78
CA LYS A 179 14.16 -12.65 16.09
C LYS A 179 15.66 -12.29 16.10
N GLU A 180 16.36 -12.54 15.01
CA GLU A 180 17.78 -12.23 14.91
C GLU A 180 18.07 -10.73 14.79
N CYS A 181 17.22 -9.95 14.10
CA CYS A 181 17.44 -8.51 13.97
C CYS A 181 16.84 -7.68 15.11
N LEU A 182 15.93 -8.24 15.91
CA LEU A 182 15.22 -7.54 16.98
C LEU A 182 16.12 -6.80 17.98
N PRO A 183 17.24 -7.39 18.48
CA PRO A 183 18.12 -6.71 19.44
C PRO A 183 18.82 -5.46 18.91
N ASP A 184 18.94 -5.33 17.57
CA ASP A 184 19.64 -4.23 16.92
C ASP A 184 18.71 -3.11 16.46
N LEU A 185 17.39 -3.28 16.62
CA LEU A 185 16.38 -2.30 16.25
C LEU A 185 16.17 -1.24 17.32
N SER A 186 15.83 -0.03 16.90
CA SER A 186 15.48 1.06 17.82
C SER A 186 14.19 0.75 18.59
N ASP A 187 14.18 1.00 19.88
CA ASP A 187 13.02 0.89 20.77
C ASP A 187 12.25 2.22 20.93
N LYS A 188 12.64 3.26 20.21
CA LYS A 188 11.94 4.56 20.20
C LYS A 188 10.64 4.48 19.42
N ASN A 189 9.65 5.26 19.86
CA ASN A 189 8.40 5.53 19.13
C ASN A 189 8.11 7.03 19.17
N ASP A 190 8.77 7.77 18.30
CA ASP A 190 8.66 9.23 18.18
C ASP A 190 8.72 9.67 16.71
N ALA A 191 8.73 10.98 16.47
CA ALA A 191 8.77 11.51 15.10
C ALA A 191 10.03 11.07 14.32
N SER A 192 11.14 10.72 14.98
CA SER A 192 12.38 10.28 14.33
C SER A 192 12.30 8.84 13.80
N THR A 193 11.39 8.03 14.36
CA THR A 193 11.16 6.63 13.99
C THR A 193 9.84 6.42 13.23
N TYR A 194 9.04 7.46 13.03
CA TYR A 194 7.79 7.37 12.29
C TYR A 194 8.03 6.96 10.84
N GLY A 195 7.34 5.92 10.40
CA GLY A 195 7.53 5.36 9.06
C GLY A 195 8.79 4.52 8.86
N LYS A 196 9.54 4.26 9.94
CA LYS A 196 10.76 3.44 9.91
C LYS A 196 10.58 2.13 10.69
N PRO A 197 11.20 1.04 10.22
CA PRO A 197 11.21 -0.22 10.95
C PRO A 197 11.89 -0.06 12.31
N ASN A 198 11.24 -0.54 13.36
CA ASN A 198 11.72 -0.47 14.72
C ASN A 198 11.35 -1.75 15.50
N LYS A 199 11.78 -1.85 16.77
CA LYS A 199 11.48 -2.98 17.64
C LYS A 199 9.99 -3.30 17.70
N TRP A 200 9.14 -2.30 17.80
CA TRP A 200 7.71 -2.47 17.98
C TRP A 200 7.03 -3.02 16.71
N MET A 201 7.49 -2.59 15.53
CA MET A 201 7.06 -3.20 14.26
C MET A 201 7.48 -4.68 14.20
N ALA A 202 8.69 -5.03 14.65
CA ALA A 202 9.18 -6.41 14.68
C ALA A 202 8.31 -7.28 15.58
N GLU A 203 8.01 -6.84 16.80
CA GLU A 203 7.15 -7.55 17.74
C GLU A 203 5.72 -7.68 17.19
N ALA A 204 5.16 -6.62 16.61
CA ALA A 204 3.83 -6.65 15.99
C ALA A 204 3.78 -7.61 14.78
N LEU A 205 4.86 -7.72 14.00
CA LEU A 205 4.97 -8.70 12.92
C LEU A 205 4.98 -10.12 13.46
N LEU A 206 5.71 -10.38 14.56
CA LEU A 206 5.67 -11.68 15.24
C LEU A 206 4.28 -12.01 15.80
N VAL A 207 3.57 -11.04 16.38
CA VAL A 207 2.17 -11.24 16.81
C VAL A 207 1.28 -11.67 15.64
N LYS A 208 1.36 -10.98 14.50
CA LYS A 208 0.59 -11.35 13.29
C LYS A 208 0.97 -12.73 12.75
N LEU A 209 2.24 -13.05 12.74
CA LEU A 209 2.75 -14.36 12.32
C LEU A 209 2.24 -15.47 13.25
N TYR A 210 2.34 -15.27 14.55
CA TYR A 210 2.07 -16.29 15.56
C TYR A 210 0.58 -16.56 15.76
N ILE A 211 -0.26 -15.54 15.71
CA ILE A 211 -1.71 -15.78 15.82
C ILE A 211 -2.23 -16.67 14.68
N ASN A 212 -1.59 -16.60 13.51
CA ASN A 212 -1.91 -17.37 12.32
C ASN A 212 -0.97 -18.57 12.08
N TRP A 213 -0.10 -18.88 13.04
CA TRP A 213 0.94 -19.91 12.88
C TRP A 213 0.38 -21.26 12.44
N GLY A 214 -0.77 -21.68 13.02
CA GLY A 214 -1.41 -22.92 12.66
C GLY A 214 -1.83 -22.98 11.18
N VAL A 215 -2.30 -21.87 10.63
CA VAL A 215 -2.66 -21.75 9.19
C VAL A 215 -1.41 -21.84 8.32
N TYR A 216 -0.37 -21.08 8.66
CA TYR A 216 0.85 -21.03 7.84
C TYR A 216 1.62 -22.35 7.83
N THR A 217 1.50 -23.18 8.89
CA THR A 217 2.30 -24.40 9.06
C THR A 217 1.51 -25.70 8.90
N CYS A 218 0.21 -25.66 8.62
CA CYS A 218 -0.62 -26.88 8.51
C CYS A 218 -0.38 -27.74 7.26
N GLY A 219 0.46 -27.32 6.34
CA GLY A 219 0.78 -28.05 5.12
C GLY A 219 -0.32 -27.99 4.05
N ASP A 220 -1.54 -28.39 4.37
CA ASP A 220 -2.71 -28.36 3.46
C ASP A 220 -3.82 -27.50 4.09
N VAL A 221 -3.98 -26.28 3.59
CA VAL A 221 -4.97 -25.32 4.12
C VAL A 221 -6.40 -25.75 3.91
N THR A 222 -6.68 -26.62 2.94
CA THR A 222 -8.03 -27.13 2.69
C THR A 222 -8.51 -28.04 3.82
N LYS A 223 -7.57 -28.52 4.62
CA LYS A 223 -7.80 -29.39 5.80
C LYS A 223 -7.60 -28.65 7.13
N TYR A 224 -7.32 -27.34 7.08
CA TYR A 224 -7.18 -26.56 8.30
C TYR A 224 -8.52 -26.49 9.03
N ASP A 225 -8.48 -26.81 10.32
CA ASP A 225 -9.61 -26.68 11.23
C ASP A 225 -9.12 -26.05 12.53
N VAL A 226 -9.63 -24.88 12.85
CA VAL A 226 -9.26 -24.12 14.04
C VAL A 226 -9.52 -24.88 15.34
N ALA A 227 -10.53 -25.76 15.37
CA ALA A 227 -10.88 -26.54 16.56
C ALA A 227 -9.90 -27.68 16.85
N THR A 228 -9.22 -28.19 15.81
CA THR A 228 -8.33 -29.35 15.91
C THR A 228 -6.87 -29.04 15.64
N THR A 229 -6.57 -27.97 14.91
CA THR A 229 -5.19 -27.57 14.59
C THR A 229 -4.58 -26.80 15.76
N LYS A 230 -3.62 -27.44 16.43
CA LYS A 230 -2.92 -26.80 17.56
C LYS A 230 -1.99 -25.68 17.06
N ASN A 231 -2.16 -24.48 17.59
CA ASN A 231 -1.21 -23.39 17.42
C ASN A 231 -0.20 -23.40 18.57
N SER A 232 1.05 -23.71 18.27
CA SER A 232 2.13 -23.82 19.26
C SER A 232 2.79 -22.48 19.63
N LYS A 233 2.35 -21.36 19.03
CA LYS A 233 2.96 -20.03 19.20
C LYS A 233 2.09 -19.03 19.99
N LEU A 234 0.98 -19.46 20.56
CA LEU A 234 0.06 -18.55 21.24
C LEU A 234 0.69 -17.90 22.49
N ASP A 235 1.48 -18.65 23.26
CA ASP A 235 2.15 -18.10 24.44
C ASP A 235 3.19 -17.02 24.08
N GLU A 236 3.96 -17.27 23.00
CA GLU A 236 4.90 -16.28 22.47
C GLU A 236 4.14 -15.07 21.87
N CYS A 237 2.99 -15.30 21.23
CA CYS A 237 2.14 -14.23 20.73
C CYS A 237 1.68 -13.31 21.86
N VAL A 238 1.14 -13.87 22.95
CA VAL A 238 0.71 -13.11 24.13
C VAL A 238 1.87 -12.34 24.73
N LYS A 239 3.04 -12.96 24.86
CA LYS A 239 4.24 -12.29 25.39
C LYS A 239 4.58 -11.01 24.60
N TYR A 240 4.60 -11.06 23.27
CA TYR A 240 4.90 -9.86 22.48
C TYR A 240 3.78 -8.81 22.55
N CYS A 241 2.53 -9.22 22.69
CA CYS A 241 1.44 -8.29 22.99
C CYS A 241 1.69 -7.57 24.32
N ASP A 242 2.05 -8.31 25.36
CA ASP A 242 2.35 -7.76 26.69
C ASP A 242 3.57 -6.82 26.67
N ASP A 243 4.61 -7.16 25.90
CA ASP A 243 5.80 -6.31 25.72
C ASP A 243 5.42 -4.96 25.07
N ILE A 244 4.58 -4.97 24.01
CA ILE A 244 4.10 -3.76 23.34
C ILE A 244 3.23 -2.92 24.30
N ILE A 245 2.24 -3.53 24.95
CA ILE A 245 1.33 -2.86 25.88
C ILE A 245 2.11 -2.30 27.09
N GLY A 246 2.99 -3.13 27.67
CA GLY A 246 3.80 -2.79 28.83
C GLY A 246 4.83 -1.68 28.56
N SER A 247 5.16 -1.39 27.32
CA SER A 247 6.05 -0.29 26.94
C SER A 247 5.52 1.08 27.33
N GLY A 248 4.19 1.24 27.41
CA GLY A 248 3.53 2.52 27.66
C GLY A 248 3.66 3.55 26.53
N LEU A 249 4.22 3.15 25.38
CA LEU A 249 4.44 4.04 24.23
C LEU A 249 3.20 4.20 23.35
N PHE A 250 2.25 3.29 23.49
CA PHE A 250 1.03 3.22 22.67
C PHE A 250 -0.20 3.38 23.55
N ASN A 251 -1.25 4.02 22.99
CA ASN A 251 -2.55 4.10 23.64
C ASN A 251 -3.67 4.21 22.59
N LEU A 252 -4.91 3.96 23.03
CA LEU A 252 -6.10 4.02 22.19
C LEU A 252 -6.98 5.24 22.48
N ASN A 253 -6.41 6.29 23.10
CA ASN A 253 -7.16 7.45 23.58
C ASN A 253 -7.59 8.42 22.47
N ASP A 254 -6.94 8.36 21.30
CA ASP A 254 -7.33 9.19 20.18
C ASP A 254 -8.70 8.77 19.64
N PRO A 255 -9.61 9.70 19.31
CA PRO A 255 -10.88 9.39 18.66
C PRO A 255 -10.64 8.55 17.40
N TYR A 256 -11.45 7.52 17.18
CA TYR A 256 -11.24 6.56 16.09
C TYR A 256 -11.12 7.25 14.72
N ARG A 257 -11.99 8.22 14.43
CA ARG A 257 -12.00 8.97 13.16
C ARG A 257 -10.74 9.79 12.94
N LYS A 258 -10.17 10.39 14.01
CA LYS A 258 -8.96 11.23 13.94
C LYS A 258 -7.76 10.48 13.38
N LYS A 259 -7.67 9.19 13.61
CA LYS A 259 -6.61 8.31 13.09
C LYS A 259 -6.55 8.26 11.56
N PHE A 260 -7.67 8.52 10.89
CA PHE A 260 -7.82 8.39 9.45
C PHE A 260 -8.08 9.72 8.74
N MET A 261 -7.96 10.83 9.44
CA MET A 261 -8.01 12.17 8.85
C MET A 261 -6.71 12.46 8.10
N PHE A 262 -6.77 13.42 7.17
CA PHE A 262 -5.64 13.80 6.33
C PHE A 262 -4.45 14.39 7.09
N ASP A 263 -4.66 14.84 8.32
CA ASP A 263 -3.67 15.41 9.22
C ASP A 263 -3.13 14.40 10.26
N ASN A 264 -3.43 13.11 10.10
CA ASN A 264 -2.85 12.07 10.93
C ASN A 264 -1.33 11.98 10.76
N GLY A 265 -0.65 11.39 11.74
CA GLY A 265 0.81 11.29 11.71
C GLY A 265 1.39 10.80 13.04
N PRO A 266 2.64 11.16 13.36
CA PRO A 266 3.34 10.67 14.55
C PRO A 266 2.71 11.10 15.90
N GLN A 267 1.76 12.03 15.88
CA GLN A 267 0.97 12.41 17.05
C GLN A 267 -0.04 11.34 17.46
N ILE A 268 -0.48 10.46 16.54
CA ILE A 268 -1.40 9.37 16.83
C ILE A 268 -0.63 8.23 17.51
N LYS A 269 -1.04 7.89 18.73
CA LYS A 269 -0.28 6.97 19.60
C LYS A 269 -0.72 5.51 19.54
N ASP A 270 -1.66 5.15 18.67
CA ASP A 270 -1.97 3.74 18.43
C ASP A 270 -1.28 3.17 17.17
N PHE A 271 -0.55 3.97 16.42
CA PHE A 271 0.22 3.50 15.27
C PHE A 271 1.54 2.85 15.73
N ILE A 272 1.63 1.53 15.61
CA ILE A 272 2.87 0.79 15.85
C ILE A 272 3.84 0.98 14.69
N TYR A 273 3.33 0.83 13.46
CA TYR A 273 4.05 1.12 12.22
C TYR A 273 3.08 1.73 11.21
N ALA A 274 3.50 2.77 10.56
CA ALA A 274 2.73 3.42 9.52
C ALA A 274 3.61 3.66 8.29
N MET A 275 3.04 3.47 7.11
CA MET A 275 3.67 3.85 5.85
C MET A 275 3.17 5.26 5.50
N PRO A 276 4.00 6.29 5.59
CA PRO A 276 3.56 7.67 5.40
C PRO A 276 3.22 7.96 3.94
N TYR A 277 2.17 8.75 3.77
CA TYR A 277 1.77 9.33 2.49
C TYR A 277 1.64 10.84 2.65
N ASP A 278 2.05 11.59 1.64
CA ASP A 278 1.85 13.03 1.54
C ASP A 278 1.62 13.46 0.08
N LYS A 279 1.24 14.72 -0.12
CA LYS A 279 0.91 15.23 -1.45
C LYS A 279 2.12 15.55 -2.35
N VAL A 280 3.33 15.55 -1.82
CA VAL A 280 4.53 15.98 -2.53
C VAL A 280 5.51 14.85 -2.73
N SER A 281 6.01 14.28 -1.64
CA SER A 281 7.11 13.33 -1.63
C SER A 281 6.66 11.87 -1.55
N ALA A 282 5.44 11.61 -1.08
CA ALA A 282 4.94 10.28 -0.77
C ALA A 282 3.50 10.05 -1.25
N GLN A 283 3.22 10.41 -2.50
CA GLN A 283 1.89 10.24 -3.11
C GLN A 283 1.53 8.76 -3.33
N GLY A 284 0.25 8.48 -3.59
CA GLY A 284 -0.22 7.17 -4.05
C GLY A 284 -1.29 6.48 -3.21
N LEU A 285 -1.83 7.14 -2.15
CA LEU A 285 -2.94 6.57 -1.38
C LEU A 285 -4.26 6.69 -2.16
N LEU A 286 -4.50 5.76 -3.08
CA LEU A 286 -5.71 5.73 -3.91
C LEU A 286 -6.87 4.98 -3.25
N TYR A 287 -6.60 4.18 -2.23
CA TYR A 287 -7.58 3.29 -1.61
C TYR A 287 -8.80 4.05 -1.04
N GLY A 288 -8.59 5.21 -0.43
CA GLY A 288 -9.68 6.06 0.04
C GLY A 288 -10.68 6.46 -1.05
N ARG A 289 -10.21 6.59 -2.29
CA ARG A 289 -11.05 6.88 -3.45
C ARG A 289 -12.08 5.78 -3.73
N TYR A 290 -11.71 4.53 -3.57
CA TYR A 290 -12.62 3.39 -3.82
C TYR A 290 -13.68 3.28 -2.74
N ARG A 291 -13.38 3.66 -1.51
CA ARG A 291 -14.31 3.65 -0.37
C ARG A 291 -15.29 4.82 -0.36
N ALA A 292 -14.88 5.96 -0.90
CA ALA A 292 -15.71 7.15 -0.92
C ALA A 292 -16.92 6.98 -1.86
N PHE A 293 -17.99 7.77 -1.61
CA PHE A 293 -19.17 7.75 -2.48
C PHE A 293 -18.80 8.17 -3.92
N ARG A 294 -19.46 7.52 -4.88
CA ARG A 294 -19.19 7.78 -6.28
C ARG A 294 -19.47 9.24 -6.66
N ARG A 295 -18.61 9.79 -7.49
CA ARG A 295 -18.86 11.04 -8.22
C ARG A 295 -20.15 10.95 -9.02
N ILE A 296 -20.91 11.98 -8.94
CA ILE A 296 -22.12 12.17 -9.66
C ILE A 296 -21.84 13.06 -10.88
N ASP A 297 -22.29 12.66 -12.07
CA ASP A 297 -21.79 13.06 -13.39
C ASP A 297 -22.17 14.46 -13.89
N ASP A 298 -22.62 15.40 -13.08
CA ASP A 298 -23.06 16.73 -13.53
C ASP A 298 -22.06 17.86 -13.23
N GLY A 299 -20.82 17.54 -13.00
CA GLY A 299 -19.74 18.53 -12.80
C GLY A 299 -19.67 19.11 -11.39
N ASP A 300 -20.65 18.88 -10.54
CA ASP A 300 -20.66 19.25 -9.13
C ASP A 300 -20.36 18.04 -8.25
N THR A 301 -19.11 17.66 -8.20
CA THR A 301 -18.67 16.73 -7.16
C THR A 301 -18.67 17.46 -5.83
N GLN A 302 -19.79 17.45 -5.19
CA GLN A 302 -19.87 17.76 -3.78
C GLN A 302 -19.44 16.48 -3.06
N GLY A 303 -18.16 16.31 -2.80
CA GLY A 303 -17.72 15.25 -1.90
C GLY A 303 -18.43 15.37 -0.55
N TYR A 304 -18.05 14.60 0.42
CA TYR A 304 -18.61 14.65 1.78
C TYR A 304 -18.59 16.06 2.40
N TYR A 305 -17.82 16.98 1.86
CA TYR A 305 -17.59 18.34 2.37
C TYR A 305 -18.43 19.43 1.69
N GLY A 306 -19.34 19.08 0.79
CA GLY A 306 -20.21 20.06 0.13
C GLY A 306 -19.53 20.99 -0.87
N GLY A 307 -18.28 20.71 -1.24
CA GLY A 307 -17.49 21.47 -2.22
C GLY A 307 -17.00 20.64 -3.39
N LYS A 308 -16.50 21.29 -4.44
CA LYS A 308 -15.87 20.59 -5.56
C LYS A 308 -14.65 19.83 -5.06
N MET A 309 -14.67 18.52 -5.20
CA MET A 309 -13.47 17.70 -5.06
C MET A 309 -12.77 17.62 -6.42
N GLY A 310 -11.47 17.86 -6.43
CA GLY A 310 -10.70 17.92 -7.67
C GLY A 310 -10.69 16.64 -8.51
N LYS A 311 -11.06 15.51 -7.95
CA LYS A 311 -11.25 14.23 -8.67
C LYS A 311 -12.42 13.44 -8.12
N SER A 312 -13.00 12.63 -9.01
CA SER A 312 -14.11 11.76 -8.67
C SER A 312 -13.70 10.61 -7.77
N CYS A 313 -14.55 10.34 -6.78
CA CYS A 313 -14.51 9.10 -6.04
C CYS A 313 -15.12 7.96 -6.88
N ALA A 314 -14.60 6.74 -6.72
CA ALA A 314 -15.08 5.59 -7.46
C ALA A 314 -16.32 4.94 -6.83
N GLY A 315 -16.37 4.89 -5.50
CA GLY A 315 -17.52 4.40 -4.73
C GLY A 315 -17.86 2.93 -4.95
N ILE A 316 -16.90 2.13 -5.42
CA ILE A 316 -17.13 0.72 -5.76
C ILE A 316 -17.12 -0.21 -4.55
N CYS A 317 -16.65 0.26 -3.40
CA CYS A 317 -16.55 -0.52 -2.18
C CYS A 317 -17.86 -0.41 -1.39
N ALA A 318 -18.82 -1.25 -1.72
CA ALA A 318 -20.09 -1.35 -1.00
C ALA A 318 -19.95 -2.30 0.20
N MET A 319 -20.26 -1.84 1.42
CA MET A 319 -20.22 -2.69 2.60
C MET A 319 -21.22 -3.82 2.48
N ASN A 320 -20.80 -5.02 2.82
CA ASN A 320 -21.72 -6.16 2.93
C ASN A 320 -22.74 -5.91 4.06
N PRO A 321 -24.02 -6.23 3.85
CA PRO A 321 -25.08 -5.95 4.82
C PRO A 321 -24.79 -6.48 6.22
N GLU A 322 -24.26 -7.69 6.30
CA GLU A 322 -23.92 -8.37 7.57
C GLU A 322 -22.75 -7.68 8.27
N PHE A 323 -21.75 -7.22 7.54
CA PHE A 323 -20.66 -6.46 8.11
C PHE A 323 -21.12 -5.09 8.61
N ALA A 324 -22.02 -4.44 7.86
CA ALA A 324 -22.60 -3.16 8.28
C ALA A 324 -23.38 -3.26 9.60
N ASP A 325 -23.97 -4.41 9.90
CA ASP A 325 -24.71 -4.65 11.15
C ASP A 325 -23.82 -4.66 12.40
N LEU A 326 -22.53 -4.87 12.23
CA LEU A 326 -21.57 -4.80 13.34
C LEU A 326 -21.35 -3.37 13.88
N PHE A 327 -21.73 -2.35 13.11
CA PHE A 327 -21.61 -0.93 13.48
C PHE A 327 -22.90 -0.42 14.14
N CYS A 328 -23.27 -1.02 15.24
CA CYS A 328 -24.51 -0.72 15.96
C CYS A 328 -24.33 -0.64 17.49
N LEU A 329 -23.12 -0.84 17.99
CA LEU A 329 -22.85 -0.83 19.43
C LEU A 329 -22.90 0.61 19.95
N GLU A 330 -23.77 0.87 20.92
CA GLU A 330 -23.93 2.21 21.52
C GLU A 330 -22.60 2.69 22.14
N GLY A 331 -22.21 3.93 21.81
CA GLY A 331 -20.99 4.54 22.29
C GLY A 331 -19.69 4.10 21.56
N ASP A 332 -19.81 3.32 20.49
CA ASP A 332 -18.66 2.92 19.69
C ASP A 332 -18.38 3.95 18.57
N ASP A 333 -17.29 4.69 18.72
CA ASP A 333 -16.84 5.70 17.74
C ASP A 333 -16.66 5.15 16.31
N ARG A 334 -16.52 3.83 16.14
CA ARG A 334 -16.42 3.21 14.82
C ARG A 334 -17.70 3.33 14.01
N ASN A 335 -18.85 3.51 14.66
CA ASN A 335 -20.13 3.74 13.98
C ASN A 335 -20.07 4.94 13.05
N ASP A 336 -19.29 5.97 13.39
CA ASP A 336 -19.14 7.20 12.62
C ASP A 336 -18.31 7.02 11.35
N ALA A 337 -17.65 5.86 11.21
CA ALA A 337 -16.92 5.53 9.98
C ALA A 337 -17.81 4.92 8.89
N VAL A 338 -19.13 4.78 9.14
CA VAL A 338 -20.08 4.21 8.19
C VAL A 338 -21.07 5.26 7.70
N LEU A 339 -20.99 5.58 6.41
CA LEU A 339 -21.97 6.42 5.73
C LEU A 339 -23.19 5.56 5.38
N LYS A 340 -24.35 5.91 5.95
CA LYS A 340 -25.59 5.11 5.86
C LYS A 340 -26.83 5.99 5.83
N GLY A 341 -27.89 5.50 5.20
CA GLY A 341 -29.19 6.20 5.17
C GLY A 341 -29.09 7.57 4.49
N LYS A 342 -29.76 8.57 5.03
CA LYS A 342 -29.71 9.94 4.55
C LYS A 342 -28.33 10.53 4.77
N VAL A 343 -27.71 11.01 3.70
CA VAL A 343 -26.35 11.52 3.71
C VAL A 343 -26.38 13.03 3.99
N PHE A 344 -25.50 13.46 4.86
CA PHE A 344 -25.27 14.86 5.19
C PHE A 344 -23.83 15.28 4.82
N ILE A 345 -23.63 16.59 4.69
CA ILE A 345 -22.31 17.16 4.43
C ILE A 345 -21.47 17.06 5.70
N HIS A 346 -20.20 16.69 5.55
CA HIS A 346 -19.24 16.64 6.64
C HIS A 346 -18.37 17.89 6.68
N ASP A 347 -18.01 18.33 7.87
CA ASP A 347 -17.05 19.41 8.04
C ASP A 347 -15.65 18.99 7.53
N ALA A 348 -15.02 19.86 6.76
CA ALA A 348 -13.75 19.56 6.10
C ALA A 348 -12.55 19.51 7.07
N ILE A 349 -12.69 20.10 8.27
CA ILE A 349 -11.63 20.20 9.28
C ILE A 349 -11.78 19.09 10.32
N THR A 350 -13.00 18.94 10.86
CA THR A 350 -13.27 17.97 11.93
C THR A 350 -13.63 16.59 11.40
N GLY A 351 -14.14 16.49 10.18
CA GLY A 351 -14.69 15.26 9.59
C GLY A 351 -16.06 14.89 10.16
N GLU A 352 -16.65 15.72 11.03
CA GLU A 352 -17.92 15.46 11.65
C GLU A 352 -19.08 15.71 10.68
N GLU A 353 -20.15 14.93 10.80
CA GLU A 353 -21.37 15.13 10.05
C GLU A 353 -22.06 16.41 10.53
N THR A 354 -22.52 17.24 9.57
CA THR A 354 -23.30 18.45 9.83
C THR A 354 -24.80 18.17 9.70
N ASP A 355 -25.61 19.17 9.99
CA ASP A 355 -27.08 19.16 9.76
C ASP A 355 -27.48 19.45 8.30
N LYS A 356 -26.51 19.75 7.41
CA LYS A 356 -26.76 20.11 6.01
C LYS A 356 -26.93 18.86 5.15
N PRO A 357 -28.12 18.64 4.52
CA PRO A 357 -28.33 17.50 3.68
C PRO A 357 -27.44 17.53 2.43
N TYR A 358 -26.91 16.39 2.06
CA TYR A 358 -26.22 16.21 0.77
C TYR A 358 -27.26 16.05 -0.33
N ILE A 359 -27.42 17.08 -1.15
CA ILE A 359 -28.41 17.10 -2.23
C ILE A 359 -27.80 16.63 -3.55
N TYR A 360 -28.45 15.67 -4.17
CA TYR A 360 -28.14 15.19 -5.50
C TYR A 360 -29.38 15.27 -6.40
N LYS A 361 -29.28 15.96 -7.52
CA LYS A 361 -30.38 16.17 -8.48
C LYS A 361 -31.69 16.58 -7.80
N GLY A 362 -31.60 17.50 -6.85
CA GLY A 362 -32.75 18.08 -6.14
C GLY A 362 -33.29 17.21 -4.99
N THR A 363 -32.72 16.06 -4.73
CA THR A 363 -33.17 15.15 -3.64
C THR A 363 -31.99 14.84 -2.70
N GLN A 364 -32.29 14.72 -1.40
CA GLN A 364 -31.28 14.26 -0.46
C GLN A 364 -30.83 12.82 -0.82
N LEU A 365 -29.52 12.61 -0.93
CA LEU A 365 -28.98 11.29 -1.14
C LEU A 365 -29.28 10.38 0.05
N GLU A 366 -29.76 9.19 -0.23
CA GLU A 366 -30.01 8.15 0.78
C GLU A 366 -29.36 6.84 0.34
N LEU A 367 -28.40 6.36 1.12
CA LEU A 367 -27.74 5.08 0.88
C LEU A 367 -28.60 3.94 1.45
N THR A 368 -28.72 2.86 0.68
CA THR A 368 -29.47 1.67 1.11
C THR A 368 -28.47 0.61 1.62
N LYS A 369 -28.89 -0.15 2.63
CA LYS A 369 -28.10 -1.28 3.13
C LYS A 369 -28.05 -2.43 2.11
N THR A 370 -29.19 -2.71 1.48
CA THR A 370 -29.34 -3.80 0.52
C THR A 370 -28.69 -3.45 -0.81
N ILE A 371 -28.03 -4.44 -1.40
CA ILE A 371 -27.44 -4.39 -2.73
C ILE A 371 -28.32 -5.28 -3.64
N THR A 372 -28.94 -4.68 -4.66
CA THR A 372 -29.78 -5.38 -5.64
C THR A 372 -29.03 -5.45 -6.97
N LEU A 373 -28.67 -6.65 -7.39
CA LEU A 373 -27.95 -6.87 -8.62
C LEU A 373 -28.86 -6.85 -9.85
N GLN A 374 -28.39 -6.26 -10.93
CA GLN A 374 -29.02 -6.27 -12.25
C GLN A 374 -28.77 -7.63 -12.95
N GLU A 375 -29.17 -7.71 -14.21
CA GLU A 375 -28.88 -8.86 -15.06
C GLU A 375 -27.38 -9.22 -15.05
N GLY A 376 -27.09 -10.50 -15.00
CA GLY A 376 -25.73 -11.03 -14.82
C GLY A 376 -25.40 -11.42 -13.37
N GLY A 377 -26.13 -10.88 -12.39
CA GLY A 377 -26.01 -11.26 -10.99
C GLY A 377 -24.57 -11.19 -10.45
N LEU A 378 -24.13 -12.28 -9.81
CA LEU A 378 -22.79 -12.35 -9.21
C LEU A 378 -21.64 -12.26 -10.25
N ALA A 379 -21.87 -12.61 -11.50
CA ALA A 379 -20.83 -12.54 -12.53
C ALA A 379 -20.41 -11.10 -12.88
N THR A 380 -21.25 -10.12 -12.57
CA THR A 380 -20.99 -8.72 -12.88
C THR A 380 -21.00 -7.80 -11.67
N LEU A 381 -21.62 -8.21 -10.55
CA LEU A 381 -21.93 -7.40 -9.39
C LEU A 381 -22.46 -6.00 -9.75
N ASN A 382 -23.29 -5.96 -10.83
CA ASN A 382 -23.79 -4.74 -11.43
C ASN A 382 -25.01 -4.22 -10.68
N CYS A 383 -24.89 -3.04 -10.08
CA CYS A 383 -25.98 -2.33 -9.40
C CYS A 383 -26.77 -1.41 -10.34
N GLY A 384 -26.38 -1.29 -11.59
CA GLY A 384 -26.96 -0.36 -12.58
C GLY A 384 -26.25 0.98 -12.65
N ALA A 385 -26.33 1.61 -13.84
CA ALA A 385 -25.64 2.88 -14.16
C ALA A 385 -26.41 4.14 -13.71
N THR A 386 -27.55 3.99 -13.06
CA THR A 386 -28.41 5.09 -12.61
C THR A 386 -28.09 5.48 -11.16
N PRO A 387 -28.57 6.65 -10.69
CA PRO A 387 -28.45 7.04 -9.28
C PRO A 387 -28.95 5.98 -8.30
N ASP A 388 -29.98 5.22 -8.68
CA ASP A 388 -30.52 4.13 -7.84
C ASP A 388 -29.52 2.98 -7.67
N GLY A 389 -28.70 2.71 -8.68
CA GLY A 389 -27.60 1.76 -8.56
C GLY A 389 -26.48 2.30 -7.66
N TRP A 390 -26.10 3.55 -7.83
CA TRP A 390 -24.95 4.14 -7.12
C TRP A 390 -25.17 4.30 -5.62
N ARG A 391 -26.42 4.41 -5.15
CA ARG A 391 -26.75 4.52 -3.71
C ARG A 391 -26.79 3.21 -2.96
N GLN A 392 -26.66 2.09 -3.63
CA GLN A 392 -26.76 0.77 -3.02
C GLN A 392 -25.48 0.40 -2.25
N GLY A 393 -25.67 -0.23 -1.10
CA GLY A 393 -24.63 -0.56 -0.13
C GLY A 393 -24.17 0.65 0.68
N TYR A 394 -23.99 0.49 1.98
CA TYR A 394 -23.36 1.52 2.80
C TYR A 394 -21.90 1.72 2.41
N ARG A 395 -21.30 2.82 2.84
CA ARG A 395 -19.91 3.15 2.51
C ARG A 395 -19.08 3.33 3.76
N SER A 396 -17.88 2.79 3.75
CA SER A 396 -16.90 3.12 4.78
C SER A 396 -16.24 4.44 4.44
N ILE A 397 -16.39 5.42 5.33
CA ILE A 397 -15.73 6.73 5.22
C ILE A 397 -14.55 6.83 6.19
N LYS A 398 -13.93 5.69 6.49
CA LYS A 398 -12.78 5.59 7.38
C LYS A 398 -11.64 6.55 6.98
N PHE A 399 -11.33 6.63 5.70
CA PHE A 399 -10.29 7.52 5.17
C PHE A 399 -10.90 8.80 4.63
N TYR A 400 -10.55 9.95 5.24
CA TYR A 400 -10.99 11.27 4.82
C TYR A 400 -9.86 11.98 4.09
N PRO A 401 -10.02 12.25 2.79
CA PRO A 401 -9.05 13.04 2.05
C PRO A 401 -9.17 14.53 2.41
N ASN A 402 -8.07 15.26 2.36
CA ASN A 402 -8.11 16.71 2.42
C ASN A 402 -8.82 17.26 1.17
N PRO A 403 -9.92 18.00 1.28
CA PRO A 403 -10.65 18.52 0.13
C PRO A 403 -9.81 19.46 -0.74
N ASN A 404 -8.85 20.19 -0.15
CA ASN A 404 -7.96 21.11 -0.86
C ASN A 404 -6.75 20.40 -1.51
N GLU A 405 -6.46 19.17 -1.11
CA GLU A 405 -5.26 18.44 -1.52
C GLU A 405 -5.59 17.14 -2.26
N TYR A 406 -6.84 16.81 -2.41
CA TYR A 406 -7.33 15.59 -3.04
C TYR A 406 -6.78 15.38 -4.46
N LEU A 407 -6.51 16.47 -5.17
CA LEU A 407 -5.89 16.43 -6.50
C LEU A 407 -4.48 15.84 -6.50
N SER A 408 -3.71 16.07 -5.44
CA SER A 408 -2.31 15.65 -5.37
C SER A 408 -2.16 14.17 -4.99
N LEU A 409 -3.08 13.61 -4.22
CA LEU A 409 -3.06 12.20 -3.81
C LEU A 409 -3.30 11.24 -4.99
N ILE A 410 -3.86 11.73 -6.10
CA ILE A 410 -4.27 10.92 -7.24
C ILE A 410 -3.32 11.07 -8.44
N GLN A 411 -2.49 12.08 -8.48
CA GLN A 411 -1.44 12.20 -9.50
C GLN A 411 -0.18 11.49 -9.01
N SER A 412 -0.13 10.18 -9.24
CA SER A 412 1.16 9.49 -9.26
C SER A 412 1.94 10.08 -10.44
N PRO A 413 3.06 10.77 -10.24
CA PRO A 413 3.93 11.08 -11.37
C PRO A 413 4.32 9.75 -12.01
N SER A 414 4.34 9.71 -13.35
CA SER A 414 4.88 8.55 -14.01
C SER A 414 6.35 8.37 -13.54
N PRO A 415 6.91 7.16 -13.58
CA PRO A 415 8.32 6.95 -13.27
C PRO A 415 9.27 7.89 -14.06
N ARG A 416 8.83 8.40 -15.24
CA ARG A 416 9.56 9.40 -16.04
C ARG A 416 9.53 10.78 -15.40
N ASP A 417 8.41 11.19 -14.80
CA ASP A 417 8.29 12.52 -14.19
C ASP A 417 9.09 12.61 -12.89
N ALA A 418 9.21 11.49 -12.16
CA ALA A 418 10.07 11.40 -10.97
C ALA A 418 11.57 11.48 -11.29
N GLN A 419 11.99 11.09 -12.49
CA GLN A 419 13.38 11.24 -12.95
C GLN A 419 13.69 12.68 -13.39
N LEU A 420 12.75 13.37 -14.03
CA LEU A 420 12.93 14.74 -14.48
C LEU A 420 12.99 15.76 -13.32
N SER A 421 12.29 15.50 -12.21
CA SER A 421 12.35 16.37 -11.03
C SER A 421 13.65 16.25 -10.21
N ARG A 422 14.50 15.28 -10.52
CA ARG A 422 15.81 15.05 -9.86
C ARG A 422 17.00 15.59 -10.65
N MET A 423 16.78 16.16 -11.84
CA MET A 423 17.85 16.85 -12.53
C MET A 423 18.03 18.24 -11.92
N PRO A 424 19.22 18.60 -11.42
CA PRO A 424 19.48 19.97 -11.03
C PRO A 424 19.31 20.85 -12.28
N SER A 425 18.52 21.91 -12.15
CA SER A 425 18.45 22.94 -13.16
C SER A 425 19.88 23.45 -13.35
N SER A 426 20.48 23.17 -14.53
CA SER A 426 21.71 23.77 -14.91
C SER A 426 21.46 25.27 -15.06
N ALA A 427 21.94 26.05 -14.11
CA ALA A 427 22.23 27.46 -14.30
C ALA A 427 23.64 27.60 -14.90
#